data_84ca846dffb42b598c731bdd7d1e005a
#
_entry.id   84ca846dffb42b598c731bdd7d1e005a
#
_cell.length_a   1.000
_cell.length_b   1.000
_cell.length_c   1.000
_cell.angle_alpha   90.00
_cell.angle_beta   90.00
_cell.angle_gamma   90.00
#
_symmetry.space_group_name_H-M   'P 1'
#
loop_
_entity.id
_entity.type
_entity.pdbx_description
1 polymer ?
#
loop_
_entity_poly.entity_id
_entity_poly.type
_entity_poly.pdbx_seq_one_letter_code
_entity_poly.pdbx_strand_id
1 'polypeptide(L)'
;MEEAKHFIAGEWTLPAQLETIAVVDPSDGQPFATIARGTAPDIERAVAAARDAFAGPWGAASAAERGRVLMRLSARVADHLEELAAIEARDTGKPLKQARADAAALARYFEFYAGAADKLHGETLPYQAGYTVLTVREPHGVTGHIVPWNYPMQIFGRSVGAALAAGNACVVKPAEDACLSVLRVAELAAEAGLPAGALNIVTGYGHEAGAALARHPGIDHISFTGSPATGKLVAQMAAENHVPVTLELGGKSPQLVFADADLDAALPVLVSAIVQNGGQTCSAGSRVLIERAVYEPLVERLATAFNGLRVGPSRADLDCGPLINAKQQQRVWDFLSDAQHDGIPMAAHGQVVADAPETGFYQAPALLRDVPPSHRLAQEEVFGPVLAAMRFVDEDEAVSLANGTPYGLVAGIWTRDGARQMRLARRLRAGQVFINNYGAGGGVELPFGGVGHSGHGREKGFEALYGFTALKTIAIRHG
;
A
#
# COMPACT_ATOMS: atom_id res chain seq x y z
N MET A 1 -7.06 31.81 3.95
CA MET A 1 -7.00 30.35 3.85
C MET A 1 -7.81 29.98 2.61
N GLU A 2 -7.22 29.22 1.69
CA GLU A 2 -8.00 28.68 0.58
C GLU A 2 -9.09 27.77 1.14
N GLU A 3 -10.27 27.81 0.54
CA GLU A 3 -11.40 26.97 0.94
C GLU A 3 -11.06 25.50 0.67
N ALA A 4 -11.21 24.64 1.67
CA ALA A 4 -11.01 23.22 1.53
C ALA A 4 -12.10 22.60 0.63
N LYS A 5 -11.71 21.91 -0.43
CA LYS A 5 -12.58 21.40 -1.49
C LYS A 5 -12.32 19.94 -1.82
N HIS A 6 -13.28 19.28 -2.40
CA HIS A 6 -13.13 17.99 -3.08
C HIS A 6 -12.79 18.22 -4.56
N PHE A 7 -12.25 17.20 -5.21
CA PHE A 7 -12.06 17.21 -6.66
C PHE A 7 -13.09 16.26 -7.30
N ILE A 8 -14.16 16.82 -7.86
CA ILE A 8 -15.28 16.06 -8.44
C ILE A 8 -15.59 16.60 -9.84
N ALA A 9 -15.83 15.71 -10.79
CA ALA A 9 -16.14 16.06 -12.18
C ALA A 9 -15.10 16.98 -12.85
N GLY A 10 -13.81 16.84 -12.47
CA GLY A 10 -12.71 17.65 -13.00
C GLY A 10 -12.60 19.05 -12.39
N GLU A 11 -13.35 19.36 -11.35
CA GLU A 11 -13.42 20.68 -10.72
C GLU A 11 -13.26 20.59 -9.19
N TRP A 12 -12.79 21.70 -8.59
CA TRP A 12 -12.75 21.87 -7.15
C TRP A 12 -14.15 22.27 -6.62
N THR A 13 -14.76 21.39 -5.82
CA THR A 13 -16.12 21.55 -5.29
C THR A 13 -16.15 21.66 -3.77
N LEU A 14 -16.98 22.54 -3.24
CA LEU A 14 -17.18 22.68 -1.78
C LEU A 14 -17.86 21.42 -1.20
N PRO A 15 -17.50 21.03 0.05
CA PRO A 15 -18.21 19.97 0.75
C PRO A 15 -19.65 20.37 1.05
N ALA A 16 -20.54 19.38 1.12
CA ALA A 16 -21.97 19.61 1.37
C ALA A 16 -22.22 20.30 2.71
N GLN A 17 -21.39 20.07 3.72
CA GLN A 17 -21.53 20.61 5.07
C GLN A 17 -20.49 21.69 5.43
N LEU A 18 -19.74 22.24 4.52
CA LEU A 18 -18.71 23.28 4.73
C LEU A 18 -17.77 23.06 5.95
N GLU A 19 -17.66 21.81 6.41
CA GLU A 19 -16.77 21.41 7.50
C GLU A 19 -15.41 21.02 6.96
N THR A 20 -14.38 21.16 7.81
CA THR A 20 -12.99 20.90 7.44
C THR A 20 -12.29 20.00 8.47
N ILE A 21 -11.21 19.37 8.03
CA ILE A 21 -10.31 18.57 8.84
C ILE A 21 -8.92 19.21 8.76
N ALA A 22 -8.25 19.39 9.89
CA ALA A 22 -6.87 19.86 9.93
C ALA A 22 -5.94 18.72 9.53
N VAL A 23 -4.97 19.00 8.64
CA VAL A 23 -3.86 18.10 8.30
C VAL A 23 -2.66 18.55 9.15
N VAL A 24 -2.07 17.59 9.87
CA VAL A 24 -1.00 17.82 10.82
C VAL A 24 0.33 17.38 10.24
N ASP A 25 1.37 18.21 10.33
CA ASP A 25 2.74 17.82 9.99
C ASP A 25 3.28 16.88 11.10
N PRO A 26 3.58 15.60 10.79
CA PRO A 26 4.09 14.68 11.79
C PRO A 26 5.44 15.09 12.40
N SER A 27 6.20 15.95 11.71
CA SER A 27 7.52 16.40 12.18
C SER A 27 7.47 17.37 13.35
N ASP A 28 6.36 18.11 13.51
CA ASP A 28 6.22 19.08 14.59
C ASP A 28 4.87 19.03 15.32
N GLY A 29 3.96 18.15 14.86
CA GLY A 29 2.64 17.99 15.45
C GLY A 29 1.71 19.18 15.24
N GLN A 30 2.04 20.12 14.31
CA GLN A 30 1.25 21.32 14.08
C GLN A 30 0.37 21.18 12.83
N PRO A 31 -0.85 21.72 12.85
CA PRO A 31 -1.67 21.85 11.64
C PRO A 31 -0.98 22.76 10.63
N PHE A 32 -0.91 22.29 9.36
CA PHE A 32 -0.30 23.08 8.28
C PHE A 32 -1.21 23.26 7.07
N ALA A 33 -2.27 22.46 6.96
CA ALA A 33 -3.26 22.54 5.91
C ALA A 33 -4.65 22.18 6.45
N THR A 34 -5.68 22.40 5.65
CA THR A 34 -7.04 21.94 5.91
C THR A 34 -7.62 21.28 4.67
N ILE A 35 -8.39 20.22 4.87
CA ILE A 35 -9.10 19.50 3.82
C ILE A 35 -10.62 19.51 4.09
N ALA A 36 -11.41 19.28 3.07
CA ALA A 36 -12.86 19.19 3.20
C ALA A 36 -13.26 17.92 3.98
N ARG A 37 -14.23 18.04 4.89
CA ARG A 37 -14.86 16.90 5.57
C ARG A 37 -16.03 16.40 4.74
N GLY A 38 -15.76 15.43 3.86
CA GLY A 38 -16.75 14.80 3.01
C GLY A 38 -17.65 13.84 3.77
N THR A 39 -18.90 13.80 3.34
CA THR A 39 -19.95 12.95 3.90
C THR A 39 -20.69 12.19 2.79
N ALA A 40 -21.75 11.46 3.12
CA ALA A 40 -22.51 10.68 2.13
C ALA A 40 -23.01 11.49 0.93
N PRO A 41 -23.52 12.74 1.06
CA PRO A 41 -23.88 13.55 -0.10
C PRO A 41 -22.72 13.88 -1.05
N ASP A 42 -21.50 13.99 -0.53
CA ASP A 42 -20.31 14.25 -1.35
C ASP A 42 -19.91 13.01 -2.14
N ILE A 43 -20.01 11.83 -1.51
CA ILE A 43 -19.82 10.53 -2.18
C ILE A 43 -20.87 10.31 -3.25
N GLU A 44 -22.14 10.61 -2.99
CA GLU A 44 -23.22 10.53 -3.99
C GLU A 44 -22.89 11.36 -5.23
N ARG A 45 -22.46 12.63 -5.05
CA ARG A 45 -22.06 13.51 -6.16
C ARG A 45 -20.87 12.93 -6.96
N ALA A 46 -19.88 12.40 -6.25
CA ALA A 46 -18.69 11.81 -6.88
C ALA A 46 -19.04 10.52 -7.66
N VAL A 47 -19.91 9.67 -7.11
CA VAL A 47 -20.37 8.45 -7.79
C VAL A 47 -21.24 8.81 -9.01
N ALA A 48 -22.14 9.80 -8.90
CA ALA A 48 -22.92 10.29 -10.04
C ALA A 48 -22.02 10.79 -11.17
N ALA A 49 -21.02 11.63 -10.86
CA ALA A 49 -20.03 12.09 -11.84
C ALA A 49 -19.23 10.95 -12.48
N ALA A 50 -18.86 9.93 -11.70
CA ALA A 50 -18.17 8.75 -12.21
C ALA A 50 -19.08 7.91 -13.15
N ARG A 51 -20.36 7.75 -12.82
CA ARG A 51 -21.35 7.08 -13.67
C ARG A 51 -21.54 7.81 -14.99
N ASP A 52 -21.64 9.13 -14.96
CA ASP A 52 -21.78 9.97 -16.17
C ASP A 52 -20.52 9.84 -17.06
N ALA A 53 -19.33 9.88 -16.47
CA ALA A 53 -18.08 9.69 -17.22
C ALA A 53 -17.99 8.28 -17.83
N PHE A 54 -18.38 7.24 -17.09
CA PHE A 54 -18.39 5.86 -17.57
C PHE A 54 -19.42 5.63 -18.68
N ALA A 55 -20.59 6.24 -18.60
CA ALA A 55 -21.60 6.21 -19.66
C ALA A 55 -21.26 7.14 -20.84
N GLY A 56 -20.33 8.07 -20.68
CA GLY A 56 -19.95 9.12 -21.60
C GLY A 56 -18.61 8.91 -22.29
N PRO A 57 -17.83 10.00 -22.48
CA PRO A 57 -16.59 9.99 -23.26
C PRO A 57 -15.53 9.04 -22.75
N TRP A 58 -15.43 8.85 -21.40
CA TRP A 58 -14.43 7.94 -20.82
C TRP A 58 -14.74 6.48 -21.14
N GLY A 59 -15.97 6.03 -20.93
CA GLY A 59 -16.36 4.66 -21.22
C GLY A 59 -16.37 4.32 -22.72
N ALA A 60 -16.56 5.33 -23.58
CA ALA A 60 -16.45 5.19 -25.03
C ALA A 60 -14.99 5.20 -25.54
N ALA A 61 -14.01 5.61 -24.73
CA ALA A 61 -12.62 5.67 -25.12
C ALA A 61 -12.04 4.27 -25.36
N SER A 62 -11.35 4.09 -26.48
CA SER A 62 -10.63 2.86 -26.79
C SER A 62 -9.50 2.65 -25.77
N ALA A 63 -9.06 1.40 -25.61
CA ALA A 63 -7.94 1.05 -24.74
C ALA A 63 -6.66 1.85 -25.08
N ALA A 64 -6.40 2.06 -26.37
CA ALA A 64 -5.26 2.86 -26.82
C ALA A 64 -5.38 4.34 -26.43
N GLU A 65 -6.58 4.92 -26.45
CA GLU A 65 -6.82 6.30 -26.01
C GLU A 65 -6.64 6.43 -24.51
N ARG A 66 -7.14 5.49 -23.71
CA ARG A 66 -6.92 5.45 -22.27
C ARG A 66 -5.42 5.35 -21.96
N GLY A 67 -4.70 4.47 -22.67
CA GLY A 67 -3.24 4.36 -22.54
C GLY A 67 -2.52 5.67 -22.84
N ARG A 68 -2.92 6.42 -23.87
CA ARG A 68 -2.32 7.75 -24.18
C ARG A 68 -2.57 8.78 -23.07
N VAL A 69 -3.76 8.78 -22.45
CA VAL A 69 -4.05 9.67 -21.32
C VAL A 69 -3.14 9.33 -20.13
N LEU A 70 -3.03 8.05 -19.78
CA LEU A 70 -2.18 7.60 -18.68
C LEU A 70 -0.70 7.89 -18.93
N MET A 71 -0.23 7.77 -20.18
CA MET A 71 1.15 8.14 -20.54
C MET A 71 1.42 9.63 -20.35
N ARG A 72 0.46 10.50 -20.74
CA ARG A 72 0.60 11.95 -20.46
C ARG A 72 0.57 12.24 -18.97
N LEU A 73 -0.27 11.54 -18.20
CA LEU A 73 -0.30 11.67 -16.74
C LEU A 73 1.04 11.23 -16.12
N SER A 74 1.62 10.13 -16.58
CA SER A 74 2.96 9.70 -16.16
C SER A 74 4.01 10.80 -16.37
N ALA A 75 4.01 11.42 -17.56
CA ALA A 75 4.93 12.52 -17.86
C ALA A 75 4.70 13.74 -16.94
N ARG A 76 3.41 14.11 -16.70
CA ARG A 76 3.08 15.21 -15.78
C ARG A 76 3.55 14.94 -14.35
N VAL A 77 3.37 13.71 -13.85
CA VAL A 77 3.87 13.31 -12.53
C VAL A 77 5.40 13.40 -12.47
N ALA A 78 6.10 12.95 -13.51
CA ALA A 78 7.55 13.04 -13.59
C ALA A 78 8.04 14.50 -13.62
N ASP A 79 7.37 15.37 -14.36
CA ASP A 79 7.68 16.82 -14.42
C ASP A 79 7.50 17.52 -13.06
N HIS A 80 6.58 17.02 -12.21
CA HIS A 80 6.25 17.55 -10.88
C HIS A 80 6.80 16.71 -9.73
N LEU A 81 7.83 15.86 -9.98
CA LEU A 81 8.36 14.91 -9.00
C LEU A 81 8.76 15.58 -7.68
N GLU A 82 9.52 16.66 -7.73
CA GLU A 82 10.01 17.36 -6.52
C GLU A 82 8.86 18.03 -5.75
N GLU A 83 7.86 18.59 -6.44
CA GLU A 83 6.67 19.16 -5.83
C GLU A 83 5.88 18.07 -5.07
N LEU A 84 5.59 16.97 -5.73
CA LEU A 84 4.85 15.84 -5.16
C LEU A 84 5.62 15.19 -3.99
N ALA A 85 6.94 15.04 -4.13
CA ALA A 85 7.79 14.50 -3.07
C ALA A 85 7.79 15.42 -1.83
N ALA A 86 7.85 16.73 -2.02
CA ALA A 86 7.80 17.69 -0.92
C ALA A 86 6.46 17.66 -0.18
N ILE A 87 5.35 17.58 -0.93
CA ILE A 87 3.99 17.45 -0.37
C ILE A 87 3.90 16.16 0.44
N GLU A 88 4.25 15.01 -0.15
CA GLU A 88 4.11 13.71 0.52
C GLU A 88 5.04 13.56 1.73
N ALA A 89 6.27 14.09 1.66
CA ALA A 89 7.19 14.06 2.78
C ALA A 89 6.65 14.84 3.99
N ARG A 90 6.00 15.99 3.75
CA ARG A 90 5.39 16.79 4.82
C ARG A 90 4.11 16.15 5.34
N ASP A 91 3.27 15.65 4.46
CA ASP A 91 1.97 15.07 4.75
C ASP A 91 2.10 13.77 5.57
N THR A 92 3.11 12.94 5.25
CA THR A 92 3.31 11.63 5.87
C THR A 92 4.41 11.58 6.93
N GLY A 93 5.29 12.58 6.96
CA GLY A 93 6.48 12.58 7.82
C GLY A 93 7.67 11.76 7.29
N LYS A 94 7.54 11.02 6.19
CA LYS A 94 8.64 10.19 5.64
C LYS A 94 9.82 11.04 5.17
N PRO A 95 11.07 10.52 5.20
CA PRO A 95 12.23 11.20 4.64
C PRO A 95 12.03 11.59 3.17
N LEU A 96 12.52 12.75 2.75
CA LEU A 96 12.33 13.29 1.40
C LEU A 96 12.83 12.35 0.31
N LYS A 97 13.94 11.62 0.54
CA LYS A 97 14.45 10.60 -0.40
C LYS A 97 13.43 9.48 -0.67
N GLN A 98 12.66 9.09 0.34
CA GLN A 98 11.61 8.08 0.17
C GLN A 98 10.40 8.65 -0.57
N ALA A 99 10.00 9.88 -0.26
CA ALA A 99 8.93 10.56 -0.98
C ALA A 99 9.26 10.78 -2.47
N ARG A 100 10.53 11.08 -2.80
CA ARG A 100 11.01 11.12 -4.20
C ARG A 100 10.88 9.75 -4.89
N ALA A 101 11.24 8.67 -4.20
CA ALA A 101 11.07 7.32 -4.73
C ALA A 101 9.58 6.98 -4.95
N ASP A 102 8.69 7.44 -4.05
CA ASP A 102 7.25 7.25 -4.18
C ASP A 102 6.66 8.01 -5.37
N ALA A 103 7.09 9.26 -5.60
CA ALA A 103 6.68 10.05 -6.76
C ALA A 103 7.17 9.44 -8.08
N ALA A 104 8.42 8.96 -8.11
CA ALA A 104 8.96 8.24 -9.26
C ALA A 104 8.21 6.93 -9.53
N ALA A 105 7.85 6.19 -8.47
CA ALA A 105 7.04 4.98 -8.59
C ALA A 105 5.63 5.29 -9.10
N LEU A 106 5.02 6.40 -8.68
CA LEU A 106 3.72 6.84 -9.20
C LEU A 106 3.75 7.09 -10.71
N ALA A 107 4.76 7.82 -11.21
CA ALA A 107 4.95 8.03 -12.64
C ALA A 107 5.09 6.68 -13.38
N ARG A 108 5.88 5.75 -12.80
CA ARG A 108 6.09 4.42 -13.38
C ARG A 108 4.83 3.55 -13.36
N TYR A 109 3.95 3.67 -12.38
CA TYR A 109 2.64 2.99 -12.40
C TYR A 109 1.78 3.44 -13.57
N PHE A 110 1.66 4.74 -13.80
CA PHE A 110 0.89 5.25 -14.93
C PHE A 110 1.51 4.87 -16.28
N GLU A 111 2.85 4.90 -16.41
CA GLU A 111 3.56 4.42 -17.59
C GLU A 111 3.28 2.94 -17.87
N PHE A 112 3.41 2.08 -16.84
CA PHE A 112 3.18 0.65 -16.96
C PHE A 112 1.74 0.36 -17.42
N TYR A 113 0.75 0.94 -16.74
CA TYR A 113 -0.65 0.73 -17.09
C TYR A 113 -1.06 1.39 -18.40
N ALA A 114 -0.42 2.49 -18.80
CA ALA A 114 -0.57 3.05 -20.13
C ALA A 114 -0.19 2.04 -21.23
N GLY A 115 0.95 1.37 -21.04
CA GLY A 115 1.42 0.32 -21.97
C GLY A 115 0.64 -0.98 -21.90
N ALA A 116 -0.06 -1.25 -20.78
CA ALA A 116 -0.82 -2.48 -20.57
C ALA A 116 -2.30 -2.37 -20.99
N ALA A 117 -2.85 -1.17 -21.12
CA ALA A 117 -4.27 -0.94 -21.35
C ALA A 117 -4.84 -1.68 -22.55
N ASP A 118 -4.12 -1.70 -23.68
CA ASP A 118 -4.53 -2.36 -24.94
C ASP A 118 -3.99 -3.80 -25.09
N LYS A 119 -3.47 -4.39 -24.00
CA LYS A 119 -2.99 -5.77 -23.94
C LYS A 119 -3.95 -6.70 -23.18
N LEU A 120 -5.00 -6.14 -22.57
CA LEU A 120 -6.01 -6.92 -21.85
C LEU A 120 -6.96 -7.56 -22.87
N HIS A 121 -6.85 -8.87 -23.05
CA HIS A 121 -7.61 -9.63 -24.03
C HIS A 121 -8.42 -10.76 -23.38
N GLY A 122 -9.39 -11.29 -24.14
CA GLY A 122 -10.11 -12.53 -23.83
C GLY A 122 -9.55 -13.72 -24.61
N GLU A 123 -10.31 -14.80 -24.62
CA GLU A 123 -9.91 -16.08 -25.22
C GLU A 123 -10.98 -16.61 -26.17
N THR A 124 -10.59 -17.44 -27.11
CA THR A 124 -11.50 -18.30 -27.90
C THR A 124 -11.48 -19.69 -27.27
N LEU A 125 -12.65 -20.16 -26.83
CA LEU A 125 -12.78 -21.44 -26.13
C LEU A 125 -13.15 -22.56 -27.09
N PRO A 126 -12.52 -23.76 -27.02
CA PRO A 126 -12.98 -24.93 -27.70
C PRO A 126 -14.34 -25.38 -27.15
N TYR A 127 -15.31 -25.59 -28.06
CA TYR A 127 -16.66 -26.00 -27.71
C TYR A 127 -17.21 -26.97 -28.78
N GLN A 128 -18.52 -27.09 -28.92
CA GLN A 128 -19.18 -27.97 -29.84
C GLN A 128 -19.13 -27.45 -31.30
N ALA A 129 -19.22 -28.34 -32.25
CA ALA A 129 -19.40 -27.97 -33.67
C ALA A 129 -20.65 -27.11 -33.85
N GLY A 130 -20.55 -26.10 -34.74
CA GLY A 130 -21.63 -25.13 -34.94
C GLY A 130 -21.67 -23.97 -33.93
N TYR A 131 -20.66 -23.86 -33.04
CA TYR A 131 -20.52 -22.75 -32.12
C TYR A 131 -19.14 -22.10 -32.22
N THR A 132 -19.12 -20.79 -32.03
CA THR A 132 -17.93 -20.01 -31.66
C THR A 132 -18.14 -19.44 -30.28
N VAL A 133 -17.23 -19.72 -29.35
CA VAL A 133 -17.31 -19.21 -27.94
C VAL A 133 -16.10 -18.34 -27.68
N LEU A 134 -16.38 -17.14 -27.19
CA LEU A 134 -15.40 -16.12 -26.83
C LEU A 134 -15.55 -15.74 -25.37
N THR A 135 -14.46 -15.38 -24.72
CA THR A 135 -14.50 -14.58 -23.51
C THR A 135 -14.03 -13.17 -23.81
N VAL A 136 -14.61 -12.19 -23.13
CA VAL A 136 -14.17 -10.80 -23.17
C VAL A 136 -14.01 -10.27 -21.75
N ARG A 137 -13.09 -9.31 -21.58
CA ARG A 137 -12.90 -8.60 -20.33
C ARG A 137 -13.54 -7.22 -20.44
N GLU A 138 -14.48 -6.93 -19.56
CA GLU A 138 -15.15 -5.64 -19.49
C GLU A 138 -14.84 -4.94 -18.18
N PRO A 139 -14.69 -3.59 -18.14
CA PRO A 139 -14.55 -2.86 -16.89
C PRO A 139 -15.75 -3.14 -15.99
N HIS A 140 -15.55 -3.12 -14.67
CA HIS A 140 -16.67 -3.23 -13.73
C HIS A 140 -17.65 -2.07 -13.86
N GLY A 141 -17.15 -0.85 -14.08
CA GLY A 141 -17.94 0.37 -14.17
C GLY A 141 -17.38 1.48 -13.32
N VAL A 142 -17.98 1.76 -12.16
CA VAL A 142 -17.47 2.72 -11.17
C VAL A 142 -16.77 1.97 -10.04
N THR A 143 -15.51 2.30 -9.79
CA THR A 143 -14.72 1.67 -8.73
C THR A 143 -14.45 2.64 -7.58
N GLY A 144 -14.67 2.15 -6.35
CA GLY A 144 -14.32 2.85 -5.13
C GLY A 144 -12.90 2.48 -4.66
N HIS A 145 -12.11 3.48 -4.30
CA HIS A 145 -10.75 3.29 -3.82
C HIS A 145 -10.56 3.95 -2.46
N ILE A 146 -10.21 3.20 -1.43
CA ILE A 146 -9.93 3.72 -0.09
C ILE A 146 -8.44 3.57 0.15
N VAL A 147 -7.72 4.70 0.10
CA VAL A 147 -6.25 4.79 0.10
C VAL A 147 -5.76 5.20 1.48
N PRO A 148 -4.83 4.46 2.10
CA PRO A 148 -4.28 4.79 3.42
C PRO A 148 -3.21 5.89 3.35
N TRP A 149 -2.77 6.31 4.54
CA TRP A 149 -1.84 7.42 4.73
C TRP A 149 -0.34 7.07 4.56
N ASN A 150 0.04 5.78 4.59
CA ASN A 150 1.47 5.43 4.66
C ASN A 150 2.22 5.53 3.31
N TYR A 151 1.55 5.26 2.19
CA TYR A 151 2.08 5.40 0.84
C TYR A 151 0.99 5.95 -0.12
N PRO A 152 0.49 7.18 0.10
CA PRO A 152 -0.64 7.72 -0.66
C PRO A 152 -0.44 7.64 -2.17
N MET A 153 0.68 8.16 -2.69
CA MET A 153 0.97 8.16 -4.12
C MET A 153 1.13 6.75 -4.71
N GLN A 154 1.87 5.86 -4.03
CA GLN A 154 2.10 4.51 -4.57
C GLN A 154 0.81 3.69 -4.61
N ILE A 155 0.01 3.74 -3.53
CA ILE A 155 -1.24 2.97 -3.44
C ILE A 155 -2.29 3.53 -4.38
N PHE A 156 -2.35 4.85 -4.53
CA PHE A 156 -3.16 5.49 -5.55
C PHE A 156 -2.76 5.01 -6.96
N GLY A 157 -1.48 5.08 -7.30
CA GLY A 157 -0.98 4.70 -8.63
C GLY A 157 -1.27 3.24 -8.98
N ARG A 158 -1.09 2.31 -8.02
CA ARG A 158 -1.28 0.88 -8.28
C ARG A 158 -2.74 0.48 -8.45
N SER A 159 -3.68 1.10 -7.70
CA SER A 159 -5.10 0.78 -7.77
C SER A 159 -5.83 1.60 -8.83
N VAL A 160 -5.72 2.94 -8.79
CA VAL A 160 -6.40 3.84 -9.73
C VAL A 160 -5.82 3.73 -11.14
N GLY A 161 -4.50 3.60 -11.26
CA GLY A 161 -3.85 3.42 -12.57
C GLY A 161 -4.36 2.16 -13.31
N ALA A 162 -4.46 1.03 -12.60
CA ALA A 162 -5.00 -0.21 -13.15
C ALA A 162 -6.50 -0.08 -13.50
N ALA A 163 -7.28 0.54 -12.61
CA ALA A 163 -8.73 0.73 -12.82
C ALA A 163 -9.01 1.61 -14.05
N LEU A 164 -8.31 2.74 -14.20
CA LEU A 164 -8.43 3.62 -15.36
C LEU A 164 -7.97 2.94 -16.66
N ALA A 165 -6.86 2.20 -16.63
CA ALA A 165 -6.39 1.45 -17.80
C ALA A 165 -7.41 0.41 -18.27
N ALA A 166 -8.06 -0.29 -17.32
CA ALA A 166 -9.12 -1.25 -17.61
C ALA A 166 -10.41 -0.58 -18.14
N GLY A 167 -10.58 0.75 -17.95
CA GLY A 167 -11.71 1.53 -18.45
C GLY A 167 -12.77 1.87 -17.40
N ASN A 168 -12.49 1.67 -16.11
CA ASN A 168 -13.37 2.08 -15.03
C ASN A 168 -13.27 3.59 -14.78
N ALA A 169 -14.33 4.17 -14.21
CA ALA A 169 -14.28 5.48 -13.57
C ALA A 169 -14.08 5.32 -12.06
N CYS A 170 -13.33 6.22 -11.44
CA CYS A 170 -12.85 6.05 -10.08
C CYS A 170 -13.39 7.10 -9.12
N VAL A 171 -13.80 6.65 -7.92
CA VAL A 171 -14.07 7.50 -6.76
C VAL A 171 -13.07 7.12 -5.67
N VAL A 172 -12.25 8.07 -5.25
CA VAL A 172 -11.16 7.84 -4.30
C VAL A 172 -11.42 8.57 -2.99
N LYS A 173 -11.31 7.85 -1.89
CA LYS A 173 -11.27 8.41 -0.54
C LYS A 173 -9.86 8.20 0.04
N PRO A 174 -8.95 9.19 -0.04
CA PRO A 174 -7.65 9.11 0.64
C PRO A 174 -7.81 9.27 2.16
N ALA A 175 -6.81 8.79 2.91
CA ALA A 175 -6.80 8.97 4.36
C ALA A 175 -6.74 10.45 4.74
N GLU A 176 -7.43 10.82 5.80
CA GLU A 176 -7.48 12.19 6.31
C GLU A 176 -6.15 12.68 6.85
N ASP A 177 -5.29 11.76 7.31
CA ASP A 177 -3.95 12.08 7.83
C ASP A 177 -2.96 12.48 6.72
N ALA A 178 -3.12 11.93 5.49
CA ALA A 178 -2.21 12.23 4.37
C ALA A 178 -2.92 12.05 3.01
N CYS A 179 -3.32 13.14 2.39
CA CYS A 179 -4.08 13.12 1.13
C CYS A 179 -3.69 14.23 0.14
N LEU A 180 -2.82 15.17 0.53
CA LEU A 180 -2.55 16.35 -0.28
C LEU A 180 -1.85 16.00 -1.60
N SER A 181 -0.95 15.02 -1.59
CA SER A 181 -0.31 14.52 -2.82
C SER A 181 -1.32 13.92 -3.79
N VAL A 182 -2.33 13.18 -3.29
CA VAL A 182 -3.40 12.59 -4.12
C VAL A 182 -4.28 13.66 -4.74
N LEU A 183 -4.61 14.72 -4.00
CA LEU A 183 -5.35 15.87 -4.53
C LEU A 183 -4.58 16.56 -5.66
N ARG A 184 -3.27 16.78 -5.48
CA ARG A 184 -2.43 17.37 -6.54
C ARG A 184 -2.35 16.48 -7.78
N VAL A 185 -2.27 15.16 -7.61
CA VAL A 185 -2.28 14.22 -8.75
C VAL A 185 -3.61 14.27 -9.52
N ALA A 186 -4.74 14.53 -8.87
CA ALA A 186 -6.03 14.70 -9.55
C ALA A 186 -6.04 15.92 -10.50
N GLU A 187 -5.41 17.03 -10.10
CA GLU A 187 -5.22 18.20 -11.00
C GLU A 187 -4.33 17.82 -12.20
N LEU A 188 -3.19 17.16 -11.94
CA LEU A 188 -2.30 16.71 -13.01
C LEU A 188 -3.00 15.74 -13.98
N ALA A 189 -3.96 14.93 -13.47
CA ALA A 189 -4.75 14.05 -14.32
C ALA A 189 -5.71 14.83 -15.25
N ALA A 190 -6.34 15.89 -14.75
CA ALA A 190 -7.15 16.79 -15.59
C ALA A 190 -6.29 17.51 -16.64
N GLU A 191 -5.11 18.03 -16.24
CA GLU A 191 -4.14 18.65 -17.16
C GLU A 191 -3.63 17.67 -18.24
N ALA A 192 -3.53 16.37 -17.90
CA ALA A 192 -3.17 15.30 -18.84
C ALA A 192 -4.30 14.96 -19.83
N GLY A 193 -5.49 15.55 -19.64
CA GLY A 193 -6.66 15.35 -20.49
C GLY A 193 -7.48 14.12 -20.08
N LEU A 194 -7.47 13.73 -18.81
CA LEU A 194 -8.43 12.76 -18.28
C LEU A 194 -9.82 13.39 -18.29
N PRO A 195 -10.83 12.77 -18.90
CA PRO A 195 -12.19 13.34 -18.95
C PRO A 195 -12.78 13.59 -17.56
N ALA A 196 -13.53 14.67 -17.44
CA ALA A 196 -14.22 15.05 -16.22
C ALA A 196 -15.08 13.88 -15.69
N GLY A 197 -14.98 13.61 -14.37
CA GLY A 197 -15.68 12.51 -13.71
C GLY A 197 -15.00 11.14 -13.82
N ALA A 198 -14.02 10.93 -14.72
CA ALA A 198 -13.28 9.66 -14.76
C ALA A 198 -12.45 9.42 -13.48
N LEU A 199 -12.06 10.48 -12.79
CA LEU A 199 -11.41 10.47 -11.48
C LEU A 199 -12.05 11.50 -10.56
N ASN A 200 -12.47 11.08 -9.37
CA ASN A 200 -13.08 11.93 -8.36
C ASN A 200 -12.44 11.65 -7.01
N ILE A 201 -12.08 12.70 -6.27
CA ILE A 201 -11.46 12.59 -4.94
C ILE A 201 -12.36 13.24 -3.90
N VAL A 202 -12.78 12.47 -2.91
CA VAL A 202 -13.54 12.95 -1.76
C VAL A 202 -12.72 12.74 -0.49
N THR A 203 -12.24 13.83 0.09
CA THR A 203 -11.55 13.81 1.39
C THR A 203 -12.58 13.70 2.52
N GLY A 204 -12.17 13.17 3.68
CA GLY A 204 -13.08 13.00 4.82
C GLY A 204 -12.67 11.82 5.70
N TYR A 205 -13.35 11.65 6.81
CA TYR A 205 -13.08 10.56 7.75
C TYR A 205 -13.45 9.18 7.19
N GLY A 206 -12.66 8.17 7.56
CA GLY A 206 -12.91 6.79 7.13
C GLY A 206 -14.29 6.27 7.52
N HIS A 207 -14.77 6.60 8.72
CA HIS A 207 -16.07 6.17 9.25
C HIS A 207 -17.27 6.96 8.67
N GLU A 208 -17.03 8.06 7.97
CA GLU A 208 -18.04 8.88 7.29
C GLU A 208 -17.97 8.65 5.77
N ALA A 209 -17.10 9.36 5.07
CA ALA A 209 -16.95 9.26 3.62
C ALA A 209 -16.52 7.86 3.16
N GLY A 210 -15.59 7.21 3.88
CA GLY A 210 -15.16 5.84 3.56
C GLY A 210 -16.27 4.81 3.71
N ALA A 211 -17.05 4.89 4.79
CA ALA A 211 -18.19 4.02 5.01
C ALA A 211 -19.33 4.26 4.01
N ALA A 212 -19.58 5.54 3.64
CA ALA A 212 -20.54 5.90 2.61
C ALA A 212 -20.14 5.33 1.24
N LEU A 213 -18.85 5.44 0.87
CA LEU A 213 -18.33 4.87 -0.38
C LEU A 213 -18.46 3.33 -0.40
N ALA A 214 -18.11 2.68 0.71
CA ALA A 214 -18.15 1.21 0.80
C ALA A 214 -19.56 0.62 0.73
N ARG A 215 -20.60 1.37 1.14
CA ARG A 215 -22.02 0.96 1.07
C ARG A 215 -22.76 1.45 -0.15
N HIS A 216 -22.08 2.24 -1.00
CA HIS A 216 -22.81 2.94 -2.06
C HIS A 216 -23.29 1.98 -3.15
N PRO A 217 -24.61 1.93 -3.48
CA PRO A 217 -25.16 0.98 -4.46
C PRO A 217 -24.69 1.26 -5.90
N GLY A 218 -24.16 2.45 -6.17
CA GLY A 218 -23.59 2.85 -7.45
C GLY A 218 -22.11 2.49 -7.62
N ILE A 219 -21.50 1.70 -6.73
CA ILE A 219 -20.13 1.18 -6.85
C ILE A 219 -20.17 -0.27 -7.32
N ASP A 220 -19.31 -0.62 -8.27
CA ASP A 220 -19.24 -1.96 -8.89
C ASP A 220 -18.04 -2.78 -8.42
N HIS A 221 -17.02 -2.14 -7.83
CA HIS A 221 -15.86 -2.79 -7.22
C HIS A 221 -15.21 -1.86 -6.20
N ILE A 222 -14.66 -2.42 -5.11
CA ILE A 222 -13.91 -1.65 -4.12
C ILE A 222 -12.48 -2.19 -4.01
N SER A 223 -11.50 -1.30 -4.08
CA SER A 223 -10.13 -1.54 -3.66
C SER A 223 -9.90 -0.85 -2.32
N PHE A 224 -9.50 -1.62 -1.32
CA PHE A 224 -9.20 -1.14 0.02
C PHE A 224 -7.78 -1.56 0.44
N THR A 225 -7.00 -0.60 0.91
CA THR A 225 -5.73 -0.87 1.60
C THR A 225 -5.79 -0.29 3.02
N GLY A 226 -5.46 -1.11 4.03
CA GLY A 226 -5.48 -0.67 5.42
C GLY A 226 -5.37 -1.81 6.45
N SER A 227 -5.89 -1.59 7.66
CA SER A 227 -5.84 -2.60 8.72
C SER A 227 -6.81 -3.77 8.46
N PRO A 228 -6.50 -5.00 8.95
CA PRO A 228 -7.43 -6.14 8.86
C PRO A 228 -8.81 -5.86 9.47
N ALA A 229 -8.86 -5.14 10.59
CA ALA A 229 -10.12 -4.79 11.24
C ALA A 229 -10.99 -3.90 10.34
N THR A 230 -10.41 -2.88 9.73
CA THR A 230 -11.12 -1.98 8.81
C THR A 230 -11.47 -2.69 7.49
N GLY A 231 -10.58 -3.54 6.96
CA GLY A 231 -10.85 -4.34 5.75
C GLY A 231 -12.07 -5.25 5.92
N LYS A 232 -12.22 -5.87 7.10
CA LYS A 232 -13.42 -6.66 7.45
C LYS A 232 -14.70 -5.81 7.38
N LEU A 233 -14.67 -4.59 7.94
CA LEU A 233 -15.83 -3.68 7.90
C LEU A 233 -16.16 -3.24 6.46
N VAL A 234 -15.15 -2.90 5.66
CA VAL A 234 -15.34 -2.53 4.25
C VAL A 234 -15.95 -3.69 3.46
N ALA A 235 -15.46 -4.92 3.64
CA ALA A 235 -16.02 -6.10 3.00
C ALA A 235 -17.48 -6.36 3.41
N GLN A 236 -17.81 -6.17 4.69
CA GLN A 236 -19.20 -6.30 5.18
C GLN A 236 -20.12 -5.25 4.53
N MET A 237 -19.68 -4.00 4.43
CA MET A 237 -20.43 -2.92 3.79
C MET A 237 -20.63 -3.16 2.29
N ALA A 238 -19.59 -3.58 1.59
CA ALA A 238 -19.67 -3.91 0.16
C ALA A 238 -20.61 -5.08 -0.12
N ALA A 239 -20.65 -6.07 0.78
CA ALA A 239 -21.52 -7.23 0.66
C ALA A 239 -23.03 -6.88 0.72
N GLU A 240 -23.41 -5.75 1.31
CA GLU A 240 -24.80 -5.27 1.31
C GLU A 240 -25.34 -5.09 -0.11
N ASN A 241 -24.46 -4.77 -1.08
CA ASN A 241 -24.80 -4.57 -2.50
C ASN A 241 -24.12 -5.62 -3.42
N HIS A 242 -23.59 -6.72 -2.88
CA HIS A 242 -22.87 -7.76 -3.63
C HIS A 242 -21.64 -7.25 -4.40
N VAL A 243 -21.02 -6.16 -3.93
CA VAL A 243 -19.86 -5.55 -4.60
C VAL A 243 -18.59 -6.35 -4.28
N PRO A 244 -17.83 -6.81 -5.30
CA PRO A 244 -16.55 -7.47 -5.10
C PRO A 244 -15.51 -6.51 -4.53
N VAL A 245 -14.61 -7.04 -3.69
CA VAL A 245 -13.57 -6.24 -3.05
C VAL A 245 -12.18 -6.82 -3.29
N THR A 246 -11.19 -5.94 -3.47
CA THR A 246 -9.77 -6.25 -3.33
C THR A 246 -9.31 -5.70 -1.99
N LEU A 247 -8.73 -6.54 -1.14
CA LEU A 247 -8.27 -6.18 0.19
C LEU A 247 -6.75 -6.35 0.29
N GLU A 248 -6.04 -5.25 0.48
CA GLU A 248 -4.62 -5.21 0.78
C GLU A 248 -4.43 -4.79 2.23
N LEU A 249 -4.12 -5.76 3.08
CA LEU A 249 -4.14 -5.58 4.53
C LEU A 249 -2.74 -5.71 5.14
N GLY A 250 -2.69 -5.68 6.47
CA GLY A 250 -1.43 -5.75 7.21
C GLY A 250 -0.66 -7.04 7.02
N GLY A 251 0.56 -7.06 7.55
CA GLY A 251 1.45 -8.21 7.51
C GLY A 251 2.30 -8.36 8.76
N LYS A 252 2.89 -9.54 8.91
CA LYS A 252 3.93 -9.84 9.90
C LYS A 252 5.06 -10.60 9.21
N SER A 253 5.61 -9.98 8.19
CA SER A 253 6.48 -10.61 7.21
C SER A 253 7.77 -11.14 7.83
N PRO A 254 8.08 -12.45 7.66
CA PRO A 254 9.31 -13.05 8.13
C PRO A 254 10.44 -12.91 7.13
N GLN A 255 11.65 -12.75 7.63
CA GLN A 255 12.88 -12.93 6.87
C GLN A 255 13.66 -14.11 7.46
N LEU A 256 13.82 -15.20 6.71
CA LEU A 256 14.50 -16.43 7.12
C LEU A 256 15.96 -16.34 6.72
N VAL A 257 16.88 -16.37 7.68
CA VAL A 257 18.33 -16.27 7.44
C VAL A 257 19.02 -17.56 7.87
N PHE A 258 19.51 -18.31 6.88
CA PHE A 258 20.25 -19.56 7.09
C PHE A 258 21.75 -19.31 7.25
N ALA A 259 22.47 -20.29 7.85
CA ALA A 259 23.90 -20.16 8.15
C ALA A 259 24.77 -19.98 6.90
N ASP A 260 24.32 -20.46 5.75
CA ASP A 260 25.01 -20.35 4.47
C ASP A 260 24.69 -19.04 3.70
N ALA A 261 23.86 -18.17 4.27
CA ALA A 261 23.50 -16.91 3.66
C ALA A 261 24.70 -15.95 3.51
N ASP A 262 24.61 -15.07 2.52
CA ASP A 262 25.51 -13.93 2.42
C ASP A 262 25.05 -12.85 3.41
N LEU A 263 25.64 -12.86 4.62
CA LEU A 263 25.25 -11.95 5.69
C LEU A 263 25.63 -10.49 5.39
N ASP A 264 26.64 -10.25 4.55
CA ASP A 264 27.04 -8.90 4.17
C ASP A 264 26.02 -8.28 3.21
N ALA A 265 25.51 -9.08 2.29
CA ALA A 265 24.43 -8.66 1.40
C ALA A 265 23.07 -8.57 2.12
N ALA A 266 22.81 -9.46 3.08
CA ALA A 266 21.53 -9.52 3.80
C ALA A 266 21.35 -8.34 4.78
N LEU A 267 22.40 -8.00 5.55
CA LEU A 267 22.30 -7.04 6.65
C LEU A 267 21.67 -5.69 6.28
N PRO A 268 22.12 -4.97 5.24
CA PRO A 268 21.52 -3.69 4.89
C PRO A 268 20.07 -3.83 4.46
N VAL A 269 19.70 -4.94 3.83
CA VAL A 269 18.32 -5.20 3.38
C VAL A 269 17.41 -5.55 4.56
N LEU A 270 17.89 -6.35 5.53
CA LEU A 270 17.17 -6.67 6.76
C LEU A 270 16.83 -5.39 7.56
N VAL A 271 17.80 -4.47 7.66
CA VAL A 271 17.61 -3.19 8.34
C VAL A 271 16.62 -2.32 7.55
N SER A 272 16.85 -2.10 6.25
CA SER A 272 16.00 -1.23 5.44
C SER A 272 14.55 -1.73 5.38
N ALA A 273 14.32 -3.03 5.36
CA ALA A 273 12.99 -3.64 5.30
C ALA A 273 12.10 -3.31 6.52
N ILE A 274 12.68 -2.90 7.64
CA ILE A 274 11.92 -2.51 8.83
C ILE A 274 11.97 -1.01 9.11
N VAL A 275 13.03 -0.30 8.72
CA VAL A 275 13.14 1.14 8.99
C VAL A 275 12.50 2.00 7.91
N GLN A 276 12.28 1.46 6.71
CA GLN A 276 11.59 2.13 5.62
C GLN A 276 10.26 2.73 6.11
N ASN A 277 10.03 4.00 5.84
CA ASN A 277 8.84 4.76 6.29
C ASN A 277 8.57 4.64 7.81
N GLY A 278 9.62 4.56 8.64
CA GLY A 278 9.48 4.34 10.07
C GLY A 278 8.78 3.02 10.43
N GLY A 279 8.93 1.98 9.62
CA GLY A 279 8.26 0.69 9.80
C GLY A 279 6.76 0.69 9.48
N GLN A 280 6.22 1.79 8.99
CA GLN A 280 4.80 1.99 8.65
C GLN A 280 4.50 1.42 7.25
N THR A 281 4.87 0.16 7.04
CA THR A 281 4.79 -0.55 5.77
C THR A 281 4.14 -1.91 5.99
N CYS A 282 3.07 -2.21 5.25
CA CYS A 282 2.35 -3.49 5.37
C CYS A 282 3.26 -4.70 5.08
N SER A 283 4.24 -4.53 4.21
CA SER A 283 5.25 -5.54 3.86
C SER A 283 6.55 -5.39 4.67
N ALA A 284 6.58 -4.64 5.78
CA ALA A 284 7.78 -4.51 6.60
C ALA A 284 8.31 -5.88 7.05
N GLY A 285 9.61 -6.12 6.89
CA GLY A 285 10.28 -7.34 7.36
C GLY A 285 10.43 -7.32 8.89
N SER A 286 9.31 -7.34 9.59
CA SER A 286 9.23 -7.08 11.04
C SER A 286 9.61 -8.25 11.93
N ARG A 287 9.83 -9.45 11.34
CA ARG A 287 10.41 -10.62 12.00
C ARG A 287 11.65 -11.08 11.25
N VAL A 288 12.77 -11.26 11.96
CA VAL A 288 13.93 -11.95 11.42
C VAL A 288 14.09 -13.30 12.13
N LEU A 289 13.95 -14.38 11.36
CA LEU A 289 14.10 -15.75 11.82
C LEU A 289 15.50 -16.20 11.43
N ILE A 290 16.36 -16.49 12.41
CA ILE A 290 17.79 -16.70 12.20
C ILE A 290 18.16 -18.11 12.63
N GLU A 291 18.86 -18.86 11.76
CA GLU A 291 19.39 -20.17 12.10
C GLU A 291 20.36 -20.05 13.30
N ARG A 292 20.21 -20.95 14.27
CA ARG A 292 20.95 -20.95 15.56
C ARG A 292 22.46 -20.73 15.39
N ALA A 293 23.04 -21.32 14.35
CA ALA A 293 24.48 -21.26 14.11
C ALA A 293 25.00 -19.83 13.83
N VAL A 294 24.18 -18.95 13.31
CA VAL A 294 24.55 -17.57 12.96
C VAL A 294 23.73 -16.52 13.73
N TYR A 295 22.96 -16.94 14.73
CA TYR A 295 22.08 -16.06 15.48
C TYR A 295 22.83 -14.95 16.20
N GLU A 296 23.78 -15.31 17.08
CA GLU A 296 24.53 -14.31 17.87
C GLU A 296 25.33 -13.35 16.96
N PRO A 297 26.14 -13.83 15.99
CA PRO A 297 26.88 -12.93 15.11
C PRO A 297 25.97 -11.98 14.30
N LEU A 298 24.81 -12.45 13.82
CA LEU A 298 23.91 -11.60 13.05
C LEU A 298 23.17 -10.59 13.95
N VAL A 299 22.73 -10.99 15.14
CA VAL A 299 22.09 -10.07 16.09
C VAL A 299 23.05 -8.96 16.52
N GLU A 300 24.32 -9.26 16.79
CA GLU A 300 25.36 -8.27 17.12
C GLU A 300 25.56 -7.27 15.97
N ARG A 301 25.59 -7.74 14.73
CA ARG A 301 25.70 -6.89 13.53
C ARG A 301 24.46 -6.03 13.33
N LEU A 302 23.25 -6.60 13.50
CA LEU A 302 22.00 -5.86 13.47
C LEU A 302 21.97 -4.79 14.57
N ALA A 303 22.41 -5.12 15.80
CA ALA A 303 22.48 -4.19 16.91
C ALA A 303 23.40 -3.00 16.61
N THR A 304 24.57 -3.28 16.02
CA THR A 304 25.50 -2.22 15.59
C THR A 304 24.83 -1.29 14.56
N ALA A 305 24.15 -1.87 13.58
CA ALA A 305 23.44 -1.09 12.56
C ALA A 305 22.30 -0.24 13.16
N PHE A 306 21.48 -0.84 14.05
CA PHE A 306 20.37 -0.14 14.69
C PHE A 306 20.83 1.03 15.57
N ASN A 307 21.93 0.87 16.33
CA ASN A 307 22.52 1.95 17.15
C ASN A 307 22.99 3.12 16.31
N GLY A 308 23.30 2.93 15.03
CA GLY A 308 23.67 3.98 14.08
C GLY A 308 22.51 4.72 13.43
N LEU A 309 21.28 4.21 13.55
CA LEU A 309 20.11 4.80 12.88
C LEU A 309 19.70 6.12 13.53
N ARG A 310 19.38 7.10 12.69
CA ARG A 310 18.99 8.45 13.09
C ARG A 310 17.57 8.76 12.63
N VAL A 311 16.77 9.34 13.55
CA VAL A 311 15.38 9.72 13.33
C VAL A 311 15.25 11.24 13.49
N GLY A 312 14.53 11.89 12.59
CA GLY A 312 14.30 13.34 12.67
C GLY A 312 13.23 13.83 11.69
N PRO A 313 13.07 15.14 11.55
CA PRO A 313 12.08 15.73 10.65
C PRO A 313 12.23 15.22 9.20
N SER A 314 11.10 15.10 8.50
CA SER A 314 11.07 14.60 7.11
C SER A 314 12.07 15.30 6.19
N ARG A 315 12.24 16.62 6.35
CA ARG A 315 13.17 17.46 5.58
C ARG A 315 14.66 17.24 5.91
N ALA A 316 14.97 16.63 7.05
CA ALA A 316 16.36 16.32 7.42
C ALA A 316 16.90 15.10 6.66
N ASP A 317 16.02 14.36 6.00
CA ASP A 317 16.32 13.24 5.11
C ASP A 317 17.20 12.16 5.75
N LEU A 318 16.94 11.87 7.03
CA LEU A 318 17.65 10.87 7.82
C LEU A 318 17.17 9.43 7.49
N ASP A 319 17.53 8.45 8.35
CA ASP A 319 17.17 7.05 8.12
C ASP A 319 15.66 6.83 8.31
N CYS A 320 15.04 7.50 9.30
CA CYS A 320 13.61 7.48 9.56
C CYS A 320 13.09 8.91 9.79
N GLY A 321 11.84 9.12 9.39
CA GLY A 321 11.02 10.25 9.80
C GLY A 321 10.19 9.94 11.05
N PRO A 322 9.27 10.85 11.46
CA PRO A 322 8.29 10.60 12.50
C PRO A 322 7.26 9.53 12.07
N LEU A 323 6.51 9.01 13.03
CA LEU A 323 5.27 8.28 12.78
C LEU A 323 4.16 9.28 12.39
N ILE A 324 3.11 8.79 11.75
CA ILE A 324 2.07 9.67 11.17
C ILE A 324 1.36 10.55 12.20
N ASN A 325 1.08 10.03 13.40
CA ASN A 325 0.32 10.74 14.42
C ASN A 325 0.57 10.17 15.83
N ALA A 326 0.07 10.85 16.85
CA ALA A 326 0.22 10.45 18.25
C ALA A 326 -0.40 9.06 18.55
N LYS A 327 -1.49 8.70 17.88
CA LYS A 327 -2.13 7.39 18.07
C LYS A 327 -1.21 6.25 17.61
N GLN A 328 -0.53 6.43 16.48
CA GLN A 328 0.42 5.43 15.99
C GLN A 328 1.67 5.38 16.86
N GLN A 329 2.15 6.51 17.35
CA GLN A 329 3.26 6.58 18.30
C GLN A 329 2.92 5.82 19.59
N GLN A 330 1.76 6.09 20.18
CA GLN A 330 1.29 5.39 21.39
C GLN A 330 1.19 3.87 21.15
N ARG A 331 0.68 3.46 20.01
CA ARG A 331 0.63 2.03 19.65
C ARG A 331 2.01 1.36 19.69
N VAL A 332 3.04 2.01 19.15
CA VAL A 332 4.41 1.45 19.18
C VAL A 332 4.94 1.40 20.62
N TRP A 333 4.70 2.44 21.41
CA TRP A 333 5.10 2.47 22.83
C TRP A 333 4.44 1.36 23.63
N ASP A 334 3.15 1.08 23.40
CA ASP A 334 2.45 -0.03 24.07
C ASP A 334 3.11 -1.38 23.78
N PHE A 335 3.50 -1.64 22.52
CA PHE A 335 4.23 -2.87 22.17
C PHE A 335 5.59 -2.96 22.84
N LEU A 336 6.35 -1.87 22.90
CA LEU A 336 7.67 -1.84 23.55
C LEU A 336 7.57 -1.95 25.07
N SER A 337 6.57 -1.33 25.66
CA SER A 337 6.28 -1.42 27.10
C SER A 337 5.90 -2.84 27.51
N ASP A 338 5.02 -3.49 26.74
CA ASP A 338 4.65 -4.89 26.98
C ASP A 338 5.87 -5.82 26.87
N ALA A 339 6.71 -5.62 25.84
CA ALA A 339 7.94 -6.39 25.69
C ALA A 339 8.89 -6.22 26.88
N GLN A 340 9.05 -5.02 27.38
CA GLN A 340 9.84 -4.72 28.58
C GLN A 340 9.27 -5.40 29.83
N HIS A 341 7.94 -5.32 30.00
CA HIS A 341 7.24 -5.95 31.13
C HIS A 341 7.41 -7.47 31.12
N ASP A 342 7.35 -8.07 29.93
CA ASP A 342 7.49 -9.51 29.73
C ASP A 342 8.97 -9.99 29.70
N GLY A 343 9.92 -9.07 29.94
CA GLY A 343 11.34 -9.37 30.05
C GLY A 343 12.02 -9.70 28.73
N ILE A 344 11.48 -9.26 27.58
CA ILE A 344 12.09 -9.46 26.28
C ILE A 344 13.27 -8.49 26.11
N PRO A 345 14.49 -8.97 25.85
CA PRO A 345 15.66 -8.11 25.78
C PRO A 345 15.63 -7.20 24.56
N MET A 346 15.82 -5.91 24.77
CA MET A 346 16.14 -4.94 23.71
C MET A 346 17.64 -5.02 23.42
N ALA A 347 18.00 -5.49 22.22
CA ALA A 347 19.39 -5.62 21.79
C ALA A 347 20.00 -4.28 21.35
N ALA A 348 19.19 -3.41 20.74
CA ALA A 348 19.64 -2.11 20.27
C ALA A 348 18.45 -1.17 19.98
N HIS A 349 18.74 0.11 19.95
CA HIS A 349 17.79 1.13 19.47
C HIS A 349 18.53 2.27 18.77
N GLY A 350 17.87 2.91 17.80
CA GLY A 350 18.35 4.11 17.14
C GLY A 350 18.23 5.36 18.00
N GLN A 351 18.47 6.51 17.40
CA GLN A 351 18.46 7.79 18.11
C GLN A 351 17.61 8.83 17.40
N VAL A 352 16.74 9.50 18.16
CA VAL A 352 16.10 10.74 17.70
C VAL A 352 17.12 11.86 17.82
N VAL A 353 17.30 12.66 16.76
CA VAL A 353 18.27 13.77 16.76
C VAL A 353 17.86 14.85 17.76
N ALA A 354 18.84 15.52 18.38
CA ALA A 354 18.59 16.46 19.46
C ALA A 354 17.81 17.72 19.04
N ASP A 355 17.85 18.07 17.75
CA ASP A 355 17.15 19.23 17.17
C ASP A 355 15.76 18.87 16.60
N ALA A 356 15.29 17.65 16.82
CA ALA A 356 13.93 17.25 16.44
C ALA A 356 12.91 17.96 17.36
N PRO A 357 11.83 18.55 16.78
CA PRO A 357 10.77 19.15 17.58
C PRO A 357 10.14 18.17 18.59
N GLU A 358 10.04 18.57 19.86
CA GLU A 358 9.48 17.70 20.92
C GLU A 358 8.01 17.30 20.68
N THR A 359 7.27 18.12 19.95
CA THR A 359 5.86 17.88 19.60
C THR A 359 5.67 16.95 18.40
N GLY A 360 6.76 16.58 17.70
CA GLY A 360 6.73 15.61 16.60
C GLY A 360 6.57 14.17 17.09
N PHE A 361 6.07 13.31 16.22
CA PHE A 361 5.71 11.92 16.60
C PHE A 361 6.88 10.94 16.38
N TYR A 362 8.04 11.22 16.93
CA TYR A 362 9.26 10.44 16.70
C TYR A 362 9.29 9.15 17.51
N GLN A 363 9.81 8.10 16.88
CA GLN A 363 10.06 6.78 17.45
C GLN A 363 11.42 6.26 16.98
N ALA A 364 12.32 6.02 17.91
CA ALA A 364 13.60 5.37 17.58
C ALA A 364 13.38 3.91 17.15
N PRO A 365 14.02 3.44 16.05
CA PRO A 365 13.98 2.03 15.69
C PRO A 365 14.50 1.14 16.81
N ALA A 366 13.82 0.00 17.04
CA ALA A 366 14.16 -0.94 18.11
C ALA A 366 14.36 -2.35 17.59
N LEU A 367 15.41 -3.03 18.08
CA LEU A 367 15.70 -4.45 17.85
C LEU A 367 15.47 -5.23 19.15
N LEU A 368 14.47 -6.11 19.17
CA LEU A 368 14.20 -7.05 20.26
C LEU A 368 14.76 -8.42 19.87
N ARG A 369 15.44 -9.10 20.81
CA ARG A 369 16.01 -10.44 20.59
C ARG A 369 15.32 -11.49 21.42
N ASP A 370 15.47 -12.73 21.01
CA ASP A 370 14.89 -13.89 21.69
C ASP A 370 13.38 -13.79 21.93
N VAL A 371 12.68 -13.17 20.96
CA VAL A 371 11.23 -12.95 21.05
C VAL A 371 10.52 -14.31 20.99
N PRO A 372 9.70 -14.66 22.00
CA PRO A 372 8.94 -15.91 21.96
C PRO A 372 7.95 -15.94 20.80
N PRO A 373 7.76 -17.07 20.11
CA PRO A 373 6.82 -17.17 18.98
C PRO A 373 5.37 -16.82 19.32
N SER A 374 4.96 -17.02 20.57
CA SER A 374 3.61 -16.69 21.05
C SER A 374 3.43 -15.25 21.49
N HIS A 375 4.51 -14.48 21.62
CA HIS A 375 4.42 -13.10 22.08
C HIS A 375 3.79 -12.20 21.01
N ARG A 376 3.04 -11.18 21.42
CA ARG A 376 2.37 -10.27 20.48
C ARG A 376 3.32 -9.58 19.49
N LEU A 377 4.58 -9.32 19.86
CA LEU A 377 5.61 -8.82 18.95
C LEU A 377 5.93 -9.77 17.78
N ALA A 378 5.71 -11.08 17.95
CA ALA A 378 5.87 -12.07 16.88
C ALA A 378 4.57 -12.32 16.11
N GLN A 379 3.41 -12.02 16.70
CA GLN A 379 2.09 -12.36 16.17
C GLN A 379 1.35 -11.19 15.56
N GLU A 380 1.47 -9.97 16.12
CA GLU A 380 0.72 -8.81 15.71
C GLU A 380 1.57 -7.81 14.93
N GLU A 381 0.95 -7.10 14.00
CA GLU A 381 1.58 -6.00 13.26
C GLU A 381 1.74 -4.77 14.17
N VAL A 382 2.97 -4.35 14.43
CA VAL A 382 3.28 -3.12 15.20
C VAL A 382 2.99 -1.88 14.36
N PHE A 383 3.34 -1.93 13.07
CA PHE A 383 3.31 -0.82 12.12
C PHE A 383 4.19 0.35 12.55
N GLY A 384 5.39 0.02 13.01
CA GLY A 384 6.43 0.92 13.49
C GLY A 384 7.81 0.27 13.35
N PRO A 385 8.91 0.99 13.63
CA PRO A 385 10.26 0.55 13.33
C PRO A 385 10.79 -0.43 14.41
N VAL A 386 10.09 -1.57 14.58
CA VAL A 386 10.40 -2.58 15.60
C VAL A 386 10.65 -3.94 14.95
N LEU A 387 11.89 -4.43 15.08
CA LEU A 387 12.33 -5.73 14.56
C LEU A 387 12.35 -6.77 15.67
N ALA A 388 11.65 -7.89 15.47
CA ALA A 388 11.64 -9.05 16.35
C ALA A 388 12.58 -10.14 15.82
N ALA A 389 13.68 -10.42 16.53
CA ALA A 389 14.63 -11.48 16.21
C ALA A 389 14.27 -12.76 16.96
N MET A 390 14.20 -13.87 16.22
CA MET A 390 13.82 -15.20 16.71
C MET A 390 14.83 -16.24 16.18
N ARG A 391 15.02 -17.33 16.91
CA ARG A 391 15.90 -18.44 16.51
C ARG A 391 15.10 -19.57 15.86
N PHE A 392 15.76 -20.31 14.98
CA PHE A 392 15.29 -21.64 14.55
C PHE A 392 16.48 -22.60 14.45
N VAL A 393 16.19 -23.89 14.44
CA VAL A 393 17.18 -24.97 14.42
C VAL A 393 17.35 -25.58 13.04
N ASP A 394 16.22 -25.78 12.34
CA ASP A 394 16.17 -26.42 11.04
C ASP A 394 15.12 -25.79 10.10
N GLU A 395 15.05 -26.32 8.88
CA GLU A 395 14.17 -25.82 7.83
C GLU A 395 12.66 -25.97 8.19
N ASP A 396 12.29 -27.03 8.91
CA ASP A 396 10.90 -27.27 9.29
C ASP A 396 10.43 -26.32 10.37
N GLU A 397 11.26 -26.06 11.37
CA GLU A 397 10.99 -25.04 12.38
C GLU A 397 10.94 -23.63 11.76
N ALA A 398 11.85 -23.30 10.85
CA ALA A 398 11.85 -22.02 10.15
C ALA A 398 10.52 -21.79 9.41
N VAL A 399 10.02 -22.79 8.69
CA VAL A 399 8.72 -22.74 8.00
C VAL A 399 7.56 -22.64 8.99
N SER A 400 7.60 -23.41 10.08
CA SER A 400 6.57 -23.36 11.13
C SER A 400 6.47 -21.97 11.75
N LEU A 401 7.60 -21.36 12.12
CA LEU A 401 7.65 -20.00 12.66
C LEU A 401 7.21 -18.95 11.63
N ALA A 402 7.64 -19.07 10.38
CA ALA A 402 7.30 -18.16 9.32
C ALA A 402 5.78 -18.11 9.08
N ASN A 403 5.15 -19.28 8.98
CA ASN A 403 3.72 -19.46 8.75
C ASN A 403 2.87 -19.36 10.04
N GLY A 404 3.49 -19.23 11.20
CA GLY A 404 2.87 -19.26 12.53
C GLY A 404 2.09 -18.01 12.92
N THR A 405 1.65 -17.19 11.95
CA THR A 405 0.77 -16.02 12.14
C THR A 405 -0.43 -16.11 11.20
N PRO A 406 -1.53 -15.39 11.47
CA PRO A 406 -2.66 -15.36 10.55
C PRO A 406 -2.38 -14.59 9.24
N TYR A 407 -1.28 -13.86 9.17
CA TYR A 407 -0.86 -13.08 8.00
C TYR A 407 -0.17 -13.94 6.93
N GLY A 408 -0.04 -13.36 5.74
CA GLY A 408 0.66 -13.98 4.61
C GLY A 408 0.85 -13.00 3.46
N LEU A 409 1.54 -11.86 3.71
CA LEU A 409 1.76 -10.83 2.69
C LEU A 409 3.07 -11.08 1.95
N VAL A 410 4.20 -10.96 2.64
CA VAL A 410 5.54 -11.11 2.06
C VAL A 410 6.40 -12.00 2.95
N ALA A 411 7.36 -12.71 2.36
CA ALA A 411 8.41 -13.45 3.06
C ALA A 411 9.76 -13.28 2.34
N GLY A 412 10.86 -13.25 3.10
CA GLY A 412 12.21 -13.23 2.60
C GLY A 412 12.96 -14.52 2.96
N ILE A 413 13.83 -15.00 2.07
CA ILE A 413 14.68 -16.19 2.26
C ILE A 413 16.12 -15.82 1.92
N TRP A 414 17.03 -16.08 2.85
CA TRP A 414 18.45 -15.82 2.70
C TRP A 414 19.23 -17.12 2.84
N THR A 415 19.70 -17.69 1.73
CA THR A 415 20.49 -18.93 1.65
C THR A 415 21.17 -19.03 0.28
N ARG A 416 22.33 -19.67 0.22
CA ARG A 416 23.01 -19.98 -1.05
C ARG A 416 22.58 -21.32 -1.65
N ASP A 417 21.88 -22.17 -0.89
CA ASP A 417 21.38 -23.47 -1.35
C ASP A 417 20.15 -23.29 -2.26
N GLY A 418 20.34 -23.45 -3.57
CA GLY A 418 19.27 -23.32 -4.57
C GLY A 418 18.13 -24.32 -4.39
N ALA A 419 18.40 -25.52 -3.88
CA ALA A 419 17.35 -26.51 -3.61
C ALA A 419 16.47 -26.05 -2.42
N ARG A 420 17.10 -25.54 -1.36
CA ARG A 420 16.41 -24.93 -0.20
C ARG A 420 15.55 -23.73 -0.63
N GLN A 421 16.11 -22.86 -1.46
CA GLN A 421 15.36 -21.69 -1.99
C GLN A 421 14.01 -22.12 -2.56
N MET A 422 14.01 -23.13 -3.42
CA MET A 422 12.80 -23.60 -4.09
C MET A 422 11.84 -24.37 -3.16
N ARG A 423 12.38 -25.18 -2.24
CA ARG A 423 11.54 -25.87 -1.24
C ARG A 423 10.82 -24.88 -0.34
N LEU A 424 11.54 -23.88 0.18
CA LEU A 424 10.97 -22.86 1.06
C LEU A 424 9.98 -21.97 0.32
N ALA A 425 10.28 -21.52 -0.90
CA ALA A 425 9.36 -20.68 -1.67
C ALA A 425 7.98 -21.33 -1.87
N ARG A 426 7.91 -22.67 -1.95
CA ARG A 426 6.66 -23.42 -2.07
C ARG A 426 5.96 -23.65 -0.73
N ARG A 427 6.70 -23.66 0.38
CA ARG A 427 6.17 -23.96 1.72
C ARG A 427 5.71 -22.71 2.48
N LEU A 428 6.24 -21.53 2.14
CA LEU A 428 5.87 -20.27 2.78
C LEU A 428 4.52 -19.79 2.30
N ARG A 429 3.65 -19.50 3.24
CA ARG A 429 2.31 -18.96 3.01
C ARG A 429 2.37 -17.44 2.91
N ALA A 430 2.73 -16.94 1.73
CA ALA A 430 2.83 -15.51 1.44
C ALA A 430 2.42 -15.23 -0.01
N GLY A 431 1.93 -14.04 -0.26
CA GLY A 431 1.60 -13.59 -1.62
C GLY A 431 2.84 -13.28 -2.45
N GLN A 432 3.93 -12.85 -1.81
CA GLN A 432 5.24 -12.68 -2.44
C GLN A 432 6.33 -13.35 -1.61
N VAL A 433 7.27 -14.01 -2.28
CA VAL A 433 8.47 -14.59 -1.66
C VAL A 433 9.70 -14.05 -2.39
N PHE A 434 10.59 -13.42 -1.63
CA PHE A 434 11.86 -12.90 -2.12
C PHE A 434 13.02 -13.81 -1.70
N ILE A 435 13.95 -14.07 -2.59
CA ILE A 435 15.12 -14.94 -2.33
C ILE A 435 16.38 -14.12 -2.50
N ASN A 436 17.20 -14.05 -1.45
CA ASN A 436 18.42 -13.23 -1.35
C ASN A 436 18.17 -11.76 -1.72
N ASN A 437 16.99 -11.29 -1.42
CA ASN A 437 16.48 -9.98 -1.70
C ASN A 437 15.26 -9.70 -0.81
N TYR A 438 14.89 -8.44 -0.67
CA TYR A 438 13.62 -8.03 -0.07
C TYR A 438 13.26 -6.64 -0.60
N GLY A 439 12.27 -6.54 -1.41
CA GLY A 439 12.02 -5.28 -2.09
C GLY A 439 10.62 -5.15 -2.61
N ALA A 440 9.65 -5.35 -1.73
CA ALA A 440 8.25 -5.17 -2.08
C ALA A 440 7.93 -3.76 -2.60
N GLY A 441 8.75 -2.76 -2.25
CA GLY A 441 8.63 -1.39 -2.75
C GLY A 441 9.01 -1.21 -4.22
N GLY A 442 9.85 -2.10 -4.77
CA GLY A 442 10.25 -2.06 -6.18
C GLY A 442 9.32 -2.86 -7.09
N GLY A 443 9.47 -2.67 -8.40
CA GLY A 443 8.83 -3.48 -9.44
C GLY A 443 7.32 -3.29 -9.52
N VAL A 444 6.87 -2.33 -10.31
CA VAL A 444 5.44 -2.14 -10.61
C VAL A 444 4.85 -3.34 -11.35
N GLU A 445 5.70 -4.14 -11.99
CA GLU A 445 5.39 -5.34 -12.75
C GLU A 445 5.05 -6.56 -11.87
N LEU A 446 5.45 -6.53 -10.58
CA LEU A 446 5.30 -7.67 -9.68
C LEU A 446 3.92 -7.65 -9.03
N PRO A 447 3.05 -8.65 -9.27
CA PRO A 447 1.76 -8.72 -8.57
C PRO A 447 1.95 -8.67 -7.05
N PHE A 448 1.16 -7.85 -6.38
CA PHE A 448 1.21 -7.64 -4.94
C PHE A 448 -0.13 -8.02 -4.31
N GLY A 449 -0.09 -8.65 -3.15
CA GLY A 449 -1.25 -9.00 -2.36
C GLY A 449 -0.99 -10.21 -1.49
N GLY A 450 -1.80 -10.37 -0.46
CA GLY A 450 -1.63 -11.38 0.56
C GLY A 450 -2.61 -12.55 0.50
N VAL A 451 -2.54 -13.36 1.56
CA VAL A 451 -3.50 -14.42 1.89
C VAL A 451 -3.86 -14.34 3.38
N GLY A 452 -4.96 -14.95 3.78
CA GLY A 452 -5.42 -14.93 5.17
C GLY A 452 -5.74 -13.51 5.65
N HIS A 453 -5.23 -13.11 6.82
CA HIS A 453 -5.47 -11.76 7.36
C HIS A 453 -4.74 -10.63 6.60
N SER A 454 -3.89 -10.98 5.63
CA SER A 454 -3.28 -9.99 4.72
C SER A 454 -4.15 -9.65 3.51
N GLY A 455 -5.36 -10.23 3.43
CA GLY A 455 -6.36 -9.88 2.43
C GLY A 455 -6.45 -10.86 1.26
N HIS A 456 -7.03 -10.39 0.17
CA HIS A 456 -7.25 -11.15 -1.07
C HIS A 456 -7.36 -10.21 -2.27
N GLY A 457 -7.26 -10.76 -3.47
CA GLY A 457 -7.08 -10.01 -4.69
C GLY A 457 -5.60 -9.77 -4.98
N ARG A 458 -5.31 -9.04 -6.03
CA ARG A 458 -3.94 -8.60 -6.36
C ARG A 458 -3.97 -7.19 -6.92
N GLU A 459 -3.04 -6.40 -6.47
CA GLU A 459 -2.69 -5.10 -7.05
C GLU A 459 -1.28 -5.20 -7.67
N LYS A 460 -0.85 -4.20 -8.41
CA LYS A 460 0.38 -4.16 -9.20
C LYS A 460 0.44 -5.23 -10.31
N GLY A 461 1.39 -5.04 -11.20
CA GLY A 461 1.58 -5.92 -12.34
C GLY A 461 0.37 -5.97 -13.27
N PHE A 462 0.44 -6.83 -14.26
CA PHE A 462 -0.66 -7.06 -15.20
C PHE A 462 -1.87 -7.72 -14.52
N GLU A 463 -1.63 -8.47 -13.43
CA GLU A 463 -2.67 -9.18 -12.66
C GLU A 463 -3.73 -8.22 -12.10
N ALA A 464 -3.34 -7.01 -11.73
CA ALA A 464 -4.28 -5.99 -11.23
C ALA A 464 -5.36 -5.63 -12.26
N LEU A 465 -5.06 -5.66 -13.55
CA LEU A 465 -6.05 -5.39 -14.61
C LEU A 465 -7.19 -6.42 -14.61
N TYR A 466 -6.89 -7.67 -14.32
CA TYR A 466 -7.93 -8.70 -14.19
C TYR A 466 -8.85 -8.44 -12.99
N GLY A 467 -8.29 -7.92 -11.88
CA GLY A 467 -9.05 -7.53 -10.70
C GLY A 467 -10.04 -6.37 -10.95
N PHE A 468 -9.76 -5.52 -11.94
CA PHE A 468 -10.61 -4.40 -12.31
C PHE A 468 -11.51 -4.67 -13.52
N THR A 469 -11.69 -5.95 -13.89
CA THR A 469 -12.56 -6.37 -15.00
C THR A 469 -13.41 -7.58 -14.64
N ALA A 470 -14.61 -7.63 -15.22
CA ALA A 470 -15.47 -8.80 -15.23
C ALA A 470 -15.23 -9.62 -16.50
N LEU A 471 -15.24 -10.96 -16.36
CA LEU A 471 -15.18 -11.87 -17.48
C LEU A 471 -16.58 -12.18 -17.99
N LYS A 472 -16.84 -11.94 -19.28
CA LYS A 472 -18.09 -12.27 -19.94
C LYS A 472 -17.88 -13.36 -21.01
N THR A 473 -18.76 -14.35 -21.05
CA THR A 473 -18.77 -15.37 -22.11
C THR A 473 -19.79 -15.02 -23.17
N ILE A 474 -19.38 -15.09 -24.44
CA ILE A 474 -20.24 -14.90 -25.63
C ILE A 474 -20.23 -16.19 -26.42
N ALA A 475 -21.39 -16.85 -26.53
CA ALA A 475 -21.55 -18.06 -27.30
C ALA A 475 -22.40 -17.80 -28.56
N ILE A 476 -21.82 -18.00 -29.73
CA ILE A 476 -22.44 -17.75 -31.02
C ILE A 476 -22.75 -19.10 -31.69
N ARG A 477 -24.01 -19.40 -31.94
CA ARG A 477 -24.42 -20.54 -32.73
C ARG A 477 -24.50 -20.15 -34.21
N HIS A 478 -23.84 -20.86 -35.09
CA HIS A 478 -23.76 -20.53 -36.51
C HIS A 478 -23.96 -21.75 -37.46
N GLY A 479 -24.35 -22.90 -36.93
CA GLY A 479 -24.62 -24.09 -37.73
C GLY A 479 -25.41 -25.16 -37.00
#